data_d403f6c8233e50089366cfa5e5adff13
#
_entry.id   d403f6c8233e50089366cfa5e5adff13
#
_cell.length_a   1.000
_cell.length_b   1.000
_cell.length_c   1.000
_cell.angle_alpha   90.00
_cell.angle_beta   90.00
_cell.angle_gamma   90.00
#
_symmetry.space_group_name_H-M   'P 1'
#
loop_
_entity.id
_entity.type
_entity.pdbx_description
1 polymer ?
#
loop_
_entity_poly.entity_id
_entity_poly.type
_entity_poly.pdbx_seq_one_letter_code
_entity_poly.pdbx_strand_id
1 'polypeptide(L)'
;IEWAEIHELVNIICDNLALYPHINSVHGLARGGLIPAVMISHQKGLDYVQEADITENTLIVDDICDSGHTLDNAPGWWYAVLHHKPSANFEPTIWGKIIKDQWIVYPWEREDSETIQDYLKNE
;
A
#
# COMPACT_ATOMS: atom_id res chain seq x y z
N ILE A 1 -8.85 -10.47 6.10
CA ILE A 1 -9.99 -9.71 5.56
C ILE A 1 -10.41 -10.26 4.21
N GLU A 2 -11.57 -9.84 3.75
CA GLU A 2 -12.16 -10.35 2.52
C GLU A 2 -11.87 -9.38 1.35
N TRP A 3 -12.02 -9.91 0.12
CA TRP A 3 -11.83 -9.09 -1.08
C TRP A 3 -12.75 -7.87 -1.12
N ALA A 4 -13.96 -8.00 -0.57
CA ALA A 4 -14.90 -6.87 -0.53
C ALA A 4 -14.32 -5.70 0.25
N GLU A 5 -13.64 -5.96 1.36
CA GLU A 5 -13.01 -4.90 2.14
C GLU A 5 -11.81 -4.30 1.39
N ILE A 6 -11.05 -5.13 0.67
CA ILE A 6 -9.96 -4.63 -0.17
C ILE A 6 -10.49 -3.64 -1.20
N HIS A 7 -11.59 -3.98 -1.87
CA HIS A 7 -12.19 -3.08 -2.85
C HIS A 7 -12.64 -1.76 -2.21
N GLU A 8 -13.21 -1.81 -1.02
CA GLU A 8 -13.60 -0.60 -0.29
C GLU A 8 -12.38 0.29 0.02
N LEU A 9 -11.31 -0.31 0.51
CA LEU A 9 -10.10 0.43 0.87
C LEU A 9 -9.44 1.04 -0.37
N VAL A 10 -9.38 0.30 -1.46
CA VAL A 10 -8.87 0.81 -2.73
C VAL A 10 -9.73 1.98 -3.22
N ASN A 11 -11.05 1.87 -3.11
CA ASN A 11 -11.95 2.96 -3.48
C ASN A 11 -11.67 4.23 -2.67
N ILE A 12 -11.45 4.10 -1.37
CA ILE A 12 -11.11 5.23 -0.52
C ILE A 12 -9.82 5.89 -0.98
N ILE A 13 -8.80 5.09 -1.28
CA ILE A 13 -7.53 5.61 -1.78
C ILE A 13 -7.74 6.34 -3.11
N CYS A 14 -8.48 5.74 -4.03
CA CYS A 14 -8.73 6.33 -5.34
C CYS A 14 -9.51 7.65 -5.23
N ASP A 15 -10.48 7.73 -4.32
CA ASP A 15 -11.23 8.96 -4.09
C ASP A 15 -10.29 10.07 -3.58
N ASN A 16 -9.36 9.72 -2.70
CA ASN A 16 -8.40 10.68 -2.17
C ASN A 16 -7.39 11.14 -3.22
N LEU A 17 -7.15 10.36 -4.25
CA LEU A 17 -6.23 10.75 -5.33
C LEU A 17 -6.72 11.98 -6.10
N ALA A 18 -8.00 12.33 -5.99
CA ALA A 18 -8.50 13.56 -6.58
C ALA A 18 -7.80 14.81 -6.01
N LEU A 19 -7.26 14.71 -4.79
CA LEU A 19 -6.51 15.80 -4.16
C LEU A 19 -5.08 15.89 -4.68
N TYR A 20 -4.64 14.92 -5.46
CA TYR A 20 -3.26 14.82 -5.96
C TYR A 20 -3.27 14.60 -7.48
N PRO A 21 -3.78 15.57 -8.25
CA PRO A 21 -4.00 15.37 -9.69
C PRO A 21 -2.71 15.22 -10.51
N HIS A 22 -1.56 15.55 -9.94
CA HIS A 22 -0.28 15.39 -10.60
C HIS A 22 0.22 13.94 -10.61
N ILE A 23 -0.36 13.07 -9.76
CA ILE A 23 0.03 11.66 -9.76
C ILE A 23 -0.49 11.00 -11.03
N ASN A 24 0.42 10.43 -11.81
CA ASN A 24 0.09 9.83 -13.11
C ASN A 24 0.54 8.38 -13.23
N SER A 25 1.22 7.84 -12.21
CA SER A 25 1.71 6.47 -12.25
C SER A 25 1.69 5.87 -10.85
N VAL A 26 1.83 4.55 -10.77
CA VAL A 26 1.76 3.82 -9.51
C VAL A 26 2.79 2.68 -9.53
N HIS A 27 3.37 2.43 -8.37
CA HIS A 27 4.30 1.34 -8.16
C HIS A 27 3.96 0.64 -6.85
N GLY A 28 3.87 -0.69 -6.87
CA GLY A 28 3.59 -1.48 -5.69
C GLY A 28 4.85 -2.07 -5.10
N LEU A 29 4.98 -1.94 -3.78
CA LEU A 29 6.09 -2.58 -3.08
C LEU A 29 5.81 -4.07 -2.94
N ALA A 30 6.75 -4.87 -3.43
CA ALA A 30 6.59 -6.32 -3.36
C ALA A 30 6.71 -6.77 -1.90
N ARG A 31 5.87 -7.70 -1.53
CA ARG A 31 4.85 -8.30 -2.38
C ARG A 31 3.46 -7.76 -2.06
N GLY A 32 3.24 -7.32 -0.83
CA GLY A 32 1.92 -6.94 -0.33
C GLY A 32 1.29 -5.75 -1.07
N GLY A 33 2.12 -4.87 -1.63
CA GLY A 33 1.62 -3.71 -2.34
C GLY A 33 1.26 -3.95 -3.79
N LEU A 34 1.63 -5.11 -4.36
CA LEU A 34 1.45 -5.35 -5.79
C LEU A 34 -0.02 -5.38 -6.19
N ILE A 35 -0.83 -6.13 -5.46
CA ILE A 35 -2.26 -6.28 -5.81
C ILE A 35 -3.02 -4.96 -5.66
N PRO A 36 -2.92 -4.25 -4.53
CA PRO A 36 -3.61 -2.97 -4.44
C PRO A 36 -3.10 -1.94 -5.45
N ALA A 37 -1.80 -1.96 -5.79
CA ALA A 37 -1.27 -1.05 -6.79
C ALA A 37 -1.87 -1.31 -8.18
N VAL A 38 -2.00 -2.59 -8.56
CA VAL A 38 -2.63 -2.94 -9.83
C VAL A 38 -4.10 -2.54 -9.84
N MET A 39 -4.81 -2.73 -8.74
CA MET A 39 -6.21 -2.31 -8.64
C MET A 39 -6.37 -0.80 -8.81
N ILE A 40 -5.49 -0.02 -8.17
CA ILE A 40 -5.49 1.43 -8.31
C ILE A 40 -5.19 1.84 -9.74
N SER A 41 -4.19 1.19 -10.36
CA SER A 41 -3.84 1.43 -11.76
C SER A 41 -5.04 1.26 -12.66
N HIS A 42 -5.78 0.18 -12.50
CA HIS A 42 -6.98 -0.10 -13.29
C HIS A 42 -8.08 0.94 -13.06
N GLN A 43 -8.35 1.22 -11.79
CA GLN A 43 -9.48 2.07 -11.43
C GLN A 43 -9.27 3.53 -11.83
N LYS A 44 -8.04 4.02 -11.72
CA LYS A 44 -7.72 5.43 -12.01
C LYS A 44 -7.06 5.63 -13.38
N GLY A 45 -6.78 4.57 -14.10
CA GLY A 45 -6.10 4.69 -15.39
C GLY A 45 -4.67 5.19 -15.26
N LEU A 46 -3.99 4.84 -14.17
CA LEU A 46 -2.60 5.21 -13.96
C LEU A 46 -1.68 4.14 -14.53
N ASP A 47 -0.56 4.57 -15.11
CA ASP A 47 0.45 3.64 -15.59
C ASP A 47 1.11 2.93 -14.41
N TYR A 48 1.22 1.60 -14.49
CA TYR A 48 2.02 0.86 -13.52
C TYR A 48 3.48 0.91 -13.95
N VAL A 49 4.36 1.37 -13.07
CA VAL A 49 5.79 1.53 -13.38
C VAL A 49 6.67 0.65 -12.50
N GLN A 50 7.84 0.29 -13.04
CA GLN A 50 8.85 -0.43 -12.29
C GLN A 50 9.62 0.51 -11.37
N GLU A 51 10.38 -0.05 -10.43
CA GLU A 51 11.14 0.76 -9.48
C GLU A 51 12.06 1.77 -10.18
N ALA A 52 12.70 1.37 -11.25
CA ALA A 52 13.62 2.24 -11.99
C ALA A 52 12.92 3.45 -12.63
N ASP A 53 11.61 3.37 -12.82
CA ASP A 53 10.84 4.41 -13.51
C ASP A 53 10.02 5.27 -12.55
N ILE A 54 10.25 5.16 -11.26
CA ILE A 54 9.57 5.98 -10.25
C ILE A 54 10.00 7.44 -10.41
N THR A 55 9.01 8.32 -10.43
CA THR A 55 9.22 9.77 -10.49
C THR A 55 8.51 10.45 -9.33
N GLU A 56 8.61 11.77 -9.26
CA GLU A 56 7.88 12.55 -8.26
C GLU A 56 6.36 12.55 -8.49
N ASN A 57 5.90 11.97 -9.60
CA ASN A 57 4.48 11.83 -9.91
C ASN A 57 3.98 10.39 -9.75
N THR A 58 4.75 9.55 -9.09
CA THR A 58 4.43 8.14 -8.87
C THR A 58 3.90 7.94 -7.45
N LEU A 59 2.77 7.23 -7.34
CA LEU A 59 2.25 6.79 -6.05
C LEU A 59 2.87 5.44 -5.70
N ILE A 60 3.48 5.36 -4.53
CA ILE A 60 4.05 4.11 -4.00
C ILE A 60 3.01 3.46 -3.11
N VAL A 61 2.70 2.20 -3.34
CA VAL A 61 1.61 1.49 -2.64
C VAL A 61 2.16 0.30 -1.87
N ASP A 62 1.73 0.17 -0.62
CA ASP A 62 1.97 -1.03 0.18
C ASP A 62 0.65 -1.45 0.82
N ASP A 63 0.62 -2.64 1.41
CA ASP A 63 -0.58 -3.12 2.07
C ASP A 63 -0.78 -2.46 3.44
N ILE A 64 0.28 -2.34 4.23
CA ILE A 64 0.19 -1.84 5.59
C ILE A 64 1.40 -0.97 5.94
N CYS A 65 1.15 0.08 6.71
CA CYS A 65 2.19 0.85 7.38
C CYS A 65 2.13 0.49 8.86
N ASP A 66 2.95 -0.48 9.27
CA ASP A 66 2.99 -1.01 10.63
C ASP A 66 4.01 -0.26 11.48
N SER A 67 5.29 -0.52 11.26
CA SER A 67 6.37 0.22 11.94
C SER A 67 6.75 1.48 11.18
N GLY A 68 6.49 1.51 9.89
CA GLY A 68 6.90 2.59 9.00
C GLY A 68 8.28 2.37 8.39
N HIS A 69 8.99 1.33 8.82
CA HIS A 69 10.37 1.10 8.37
C HIS A 69 10.46 0.87 6.85
N THR A 70 9.57 0.05 6.30
CA THR A 70 9.57 -0.24 4.87
C THR A 70 9.36 1.02 4.04
N LEU A 71 8.35 1.83 4.40
CA LEU A 71 8.03 3.04 3.65
C LEU A 71 9.09 4.13 3.84
N ASP A 72 9.65 4.23 5.04
CA ASP A 72 10.68 5.21 5.33
C ASP A 72 11.93 4.98 4.48
N ASN A 73 12.17 3.73 4.08
CA ASN A 73 13.32 3.36 3.26
C ASN A 73 12.96 3.14 1.79
N ALA A 74 11.70 3.30 1.41
CA ALA A 74 11.27 3.10 0.03
C ALA A 74 11.57 4.33 -0.81
N PRO A 75 11.84 4.13 -2.11
CA PRO A 75 11.99 5.27 -3.02
C PRO A 75 10.65 5.98 -3.23
N GLY A 76 10.69 7.24 -3.64
CA GLY A 76 9.49 7.96 -4.02
C GLY A 76 9.12 9.10 -3.09
N TRP A 77 7.99 9.74 -3.38
CA TRP A 77 7.53 10.95 -2.69
C TRP A 77 6.12 10.82 -2.14
N TRP A 78 5.28 9.98 -2.75
CA TRP A 78 3.86 9.85 -2.42
C TRP A 78 3.55 8.41 -2.08
N TYR A 79 2.90 8.17 -0.94
CA TYR A 79 2.72 6.82 -0.42
C TYR A 79 1.27 6.58 -0.03
N ALA A 80 0.76 5.41 -0.40
CA ALA A 80 -0.58 4.97 -0.01
C ALA A 80 -0.52 3.55 0.56
N VAL A 81 -1.31 3.29 1.57
CA VAL A 81 -1.45 1.97 2.19
C VAL A 81 -2.91 1.66 2.43
N LEU A 82 -3.25 0.37 2.46
CA LEU A 82 -4.60 -0.05 2.82
C LEU A 82 -4.86 0.19 4.30
N HIS A 83 -3.92 -0.17 5.14
CA HIS A 83 -4.03 -0.01 6.60
C HIS A 83 -2.84 0.77 7.15
N HIS A 84 -3.13 1.69 8.07
CA HIS A 84 -2.11 2.52 8.71
C HIS A 84 -2.24 2.40 10.23
N LYS A 85 -1.12 2.13 10.90
CA LYS A 85 -1.04 2.17 12.36
C LYS A 85 -0.48 3.51 12.79
N PRO A 86 -1.21 4.30 13.59
CA PRO A 86 -0.74 5.62 14.01
C PRO A 86 0.57 5.59 14.80
N SER A 87 0.90 4.45 15.40
CA SER A 87 2.17 4.28 16.13
C SER A 87 3.39 4.16 15.22
N ALA A 88 3.18 4.02 13.91
CA ALA A 88 4.29 3.91 12.96
C ALA A 88 5.13 5.20 12.95
N ASN A 89 6.43 5.04 12.66
CA ASN A 89 7.36 6.17 12.56
C ASN A 89 7.27 6.88 11.21
N PHE A 90 6.33 6.51 10.38
CA PHE A 90 6.13 7.07 9.05
C PHE A 90 4.64 7.31 8.83
N GLU A 91 4.29 8.49 8.33
CA GLU A 91 2.90 8.78 7.99
C GLU A 91 2.75 8.76 6.47
N PRO A 92 2.02 7.78 5.91
CA PRO A 92 1.76 7.77 4.48
C PRO A 92 0.87 8.94 4.06
N THR A 93 0.90 9.26 2.76
CA THR A 93 0.10 10.37 2.21
C THR A 93 -1.39 10.04 2.25
N ILE A 94 -1.73 8.80 1.92
CA ILE A 94 -3.12 8.34 1.82
C ILE A 94 -3.21 6.98 2.49
N TRP A 95 -4.30 6.73 3.21
CA TRP A 95 -4.57 5.41 3.76
C TRP A 95 -6.06 5.07 3.65
N GLY A 96 -6.35 3.78 3.57
CA GLY A 96 -7.72 3.32 3.51
C GLY A 96 -8.38 3.32 4.89
N LYS A 97 -7.67 2.82 5.89
CA LYS A 97 -8.22 2.68 7.24
C LYS A 97 -7.11 2.71 8.27
N ILE A 98 -7.39 3.35 9.41
CA ILE A 98 -6.51 3.30 10.58
C ILE A 98 -6.84 2.06 11.40
N ILE A 99 -5.80 1.34 11.83
CA ILE A 99 -5.94 0.21 12.75
C ILE A 99 -4.96 0.41 13.91
N LYS A 100 -5.15 -0.36 14.99
CA LYS A 100 -4.25 -0.28 16.15
C LYS A 100 -3.43 -1.56 16.29
N ASP A 101 -3.87 -2.50 17.09
CA ASP A 101 -3.09 -3.69 17.40
C ASP A 101 -3.58 -4.95 16.69
N GLN A 102 -4.29 -4.77 15.58
CA GLN A 102 -4.86 -5.86 14.83
C GLN A 102 -3.82 -6.50 13.92
N TRP A 103 -3.87 -7.80 13.82
CA TRP A 103 -3.13 -8.54 12.82
C TRP A 103 -4.03 -8.75 11.61
N ILE A 104 -3.58 -8.31 10.45
CA ILE A 104 -4.38 -8.39 9.22
C ILE A 104 -3.82 -9.52 8.34
N VAL A 105 -4.70 -10.42 7.92
CA VAL A 105 -4.38 -11.41 6.91
C VAL A 105 -5.13 -11.02 5.63
N TYR A 106 -4.38 -10.67 4.61
CA TYR A 106 -4.95 -10.22 3.34
C TYR A 106 -5.38 -11.43 2.49
N PRO A 107 -6.37 -11.26 1.60
CA PRO A 107 -6.90 -12.40 0.84
C PRO A 107 -5.90 -13.05 -0.10
N TRP A 108 -4.83 -12.34 -0.47
CA TRP A 108 -3.76 -12.92 -1.29
C TRP A 108 -2.71 -13.66 -0.46
N GLU A 109 -2.84 -13.66 0.85
CA GLU A 109 -1.92 -14.36 1.74
C GLU A 109 -2.44 -15.74 2.07
N ARG A 110 -1.51 -16.62 2.45
CA ARG A 110 -1.87 -17.97 2.86
C ARG A 110 -2.39 -17.95 4.30
N GLU A 111 -3.12 -19.01 4.68
CA GLU A 111 -3.62 -19.13 6.05
C GLU A 111 -2.51 -19.09 7.10
N ASP A 112 -1.31 -19.56 6.74
CA ASP A 112 -0.16 -19.53 7.63
C ASP A 112 0.73 -18.31 7.41
N SER A 113 0.17 -17.25 6.86
CA SER A 113 0.91 -16.03 6.51
C SER A 113 1.60 -15.38 7.70
N GLU A 114 1.04 -15.52 8.90
CA GLU A 114 1.65 -14.99 10.10
C GLU A 114 3.07 -15.53 10.29
N THR A 115 3.22 -16.85 10.16
CA THR A 115 4.52 -17.49 10.24
C THR A 115 5.43 -17.01 9.12
N ILE A 116 4.88 -16.89 7.92
CA ILE A 116 5.63 -16.41 6.76
C ILE A 116 6.10 -14.98 6.96
N GLN A 117 5.24 -14.13 7.49
CA GLN A 117 5.60 -12.74 7.74
C GLN A 117 6.66 -12.60 8.81
N ASP A 118 6.57 -13.39 9.87
CA ASP A 118 7.60 -13.39 10.91
C ASP A 118 8.95 -13.81 10.34
N TYR A 119 8.94 -14.79 9.46
CA TYR A 119 10.14 -15.23 8.77
C TYR A 119 10.74 -14.11 7.92
N LEU A 120 9.91 -13.42 7.18
CA LEU A 120 10.36 -12.32 6.34
C LEU A 120 10.90 -11.14 7.15
N LYS A 121 10.33 -10.89 8.32
CA LYS A 121 10.81 -9.83 9.20
C LYS A 121 12.18 -10.08 9.77
N ASN A 122 12.58 -11.34 9.86
CA ASN A 122 13.87 -11.73 10.38
C ASN A 122 14.98 -11.66 9.34
N GLU A 123 14.61 -11.41 8.13
CA GLU A 123 15.56 -11.22 7.03
C GLU A 123 15.94 -9.75 6.91
#